data_b5ef9944c70509ee7cf48ec1671fd57d
#
_entry.id   b5ef9944c70509ee7cf48ec1671fd57d
#
_cell.length_a   1.000
_cell.length_b   1.000
_cell.length_c   1.000
_cell.angle_alpha   90.00
_cell.angle_beta   90.00
_cell.angle_gamma   90.00
#
_symmetry.space_group_name_H-M   'P 1'
#
loop_
_entity.id
_entity.type
_entity.pdbx_description
1 polymer ?
#
loop_
_entity_poly.entity_id
_entity_poly.type
_entity_poly.pdbx_seq_one_letter_code
_entity_poly.pdbx_strand_id
1 'polypeptide(L)'
;MAKKTDHTDQLYSYLALRKAVGWIGILLPFVLVLGHLIIFDGGGVLTNMSVYYHTGMRDVFVGALCAIALFLFFYRGYDRWDNRSADLAGLCALGVAFFPTVEDGTWNWTAWVHFTAAACFLVILALMSLFLFTRGDRHPTEMKKKRNLVYRVCGIVMLASLASIEIFFLFFDGINSDSGFVLIAETVTLIAFGISWLTKGGTLYPDKPLKKDDMENEEKLIRVFAGPEPTALLLLEMLEETGVKGLIKNDSELGYLGAVPPIMDLYILEEDLEKATPLINEFREKHYPENDS
;
A
#
# COMPACT_ATOMS: atom_id res chain seq x y z
N MET A 1 -26.57 21.82 -15.68
CA MET A 1 -25.66 20.81 -16.25
C MET A 1 -24.67 20.40 -15.16
N ALA A 2 -24.91 19.30 -14.45
CA ALA A 2 -23.97 18.76 -13.49
C ALA A 2 -22.80 18.15 -14.27
N LYS A 3 -21.59 18.67 -14.03
CA LYS A 3 -20.34 18.17 -14.60
C LYS A 3 -20.17 16.72 -14.07
N LYS A 4 -20.27 15.74 -14.97
CA LYS A 4 -19.94 14.34 -14.67
C LYS A 4 -18.50 14.33 -14.18
N THR A 5 -18.30 14.27 -12.87
CA THR A 5 -16.97 14.11 -12.27
C THR A 5 -16.40 12.82 -12.81
N ASP A 6 -15.32 12.94 -13.54
CA ASP A 6 -14.68 11.82 -14.20
C ASP A 6 -14.07 10.93 -13.10
N HIS A 7 -14.54 9.69 -12.99
CA HIS A 7 -14.05 8.70 -12.00
C HIS A 7 -12.55 8.45 -12.14
N THR A 8 -11.98 8.71 -13.32
CA THR A 8 -10.55 8.67 -13.57
C THR A 8 -9.77 9.66 -12.70
N ASP A 9 -10.30 10.86 -12.43
CA ASP A 9 -9.63 11.88 -11.61
C ASP A 9 -9.50 11.44 -10.14
N GLN A 10 -10.49 10.73 -9.62
CA GLN A 10 -10.46 10.21 -8.24
C GLN A 10 -9.44 9.08 -8.08
N LEU A 11 -9.35 8.19 -9.05
CA LEU A 11 -8.35 7.12 -9.06
C LEU A 11 -6.93 7.68 -9.15
N TYR A 12 -6.71 8.67 -10.02
CA TYR A 12 -5.42 9.36 -10.11
C TYR A 12 -5.05 10.05 -8.79
N SER A 13 -6.01 10.68 -8.12
CA SER A 13 -5.80 11.31 -6.82
C SER A 13 -5.38 10.28 -5.76
N TYR A 14 -6.02 9.13 -5.69
CA TYR A 14 -5.68 8.06 -4.74
C TYR A 14 -4.30 7.44 -5.00
N LEU A 15 -3.95 7.21 -6.27
CA LEU A 15 -2.62 6.74 -6.64
C LEU A 15 -1.55 7.79 -6.34
N ALA A 16 -1.87 9.08 -6.53
CA ALA A 16 -0.96 10.19 -6.18
C ALA A 16 -0.66 10.23 -4.67
N LEU A 17 -1.67 10.01 -3.82
CA LEU A 17 -1.49 9.93 -2.37
C LEU A 17 -0.54 8.77 -1.97
N ARG A 18 -0.69 7.60 -2.56
CA ARG A 18 0.23 6.46 -2.33
C ARG A 18 1.66 6.79 -2.76
N LYS A 19 1.83 7.46 -3.90
CA LYS A 19 3.13 7.91 -4.38
C LYS A 19 3.75 8.94 -3.44
N ALA A 20 2.94 9.89 -2.93
CA ALA A 20 3.40 10.90 -1.99
C ALA A 20 3.98 10.26 -0.72
N VAL A 21 3.30 9.27 -0.11
CA VAL A 21 3.82 8.51 1.03
C VAL A 21 5.16 7.85 0.71
N GLY A 22 5.27 7.22 -0.45
CA GLY A 22 6.50 6.58 -0.89
C GLY A 22 7.65 7.59 -1.04
N TRP A 23 7.40 8.75 -1.66
CA TRP A 23 8.41 9.80 -1.82
C TRP A 23 8.80 10.44 -0.49
N ILE A 24 7.84 10.72 0.40
CA ILE A 24 8.15 11.23 1.74
C ILE A 24 9.08 10.26 2.47
N GLY A 25 8.77 8.95 2.44
CA GLY A 25 9.63 7.94 3.08
C GLY A 25 11.06 7.92 2.53
N ILE A 26 11.23 7.96 1.20
CA ILE A 26 12.57 7.96 0.59
C ILE A 26 13.33 9.26 0.88
N LEU A 27 12.67 10.41 0.77
CA LEU A 27 13.32 11.70 0.84
C LEU A 27 13.61 12.15 2.27
N LEU A 28 12.82 11.72 3.26
CA LEU A 28 12.90 12.18 4.64
C LEU A 28 14.33 12.11 5.23
N PRO A 29 15.06 10.98 5.18
CA PRO A 29 16.41 10.91 5.74
C PRO A 29 17.36 11.94 5.10
N PHE A 30 17.28 12.10 3.80
CA PHE A 30 18.16 13.05 3.08
C PHE A 30 17.81 14.49 3.40
N VAL A 31 16.52 14.82 3.47
CA VAL A 31 16.04 16.18 3.82
C VAL A 31 16.44 16.53 5.24
N LEU A 32 16.34 15.60 6.20
CA LEU A 32 16.76 15.83 7.58
C LEU A 32 18.26 16.09 7.68
N VAL A 33 19.07 15.23 7.06
CA VAL A 33 20.53 15.36 7.11
C VAL A 33 20.99 16.62 6.39
N LEU A 34 20.57 16.83 5.15
CA LEU A 34 21.00 18.00 4.36
C LEU A 34 20.47 19.31 4.94
N GLY A 35 19.21 19.33 5.39
CA GLY A 35 18.64 20.51 6.02
C GLY A 35 19.35 20.89 7.31
N HIS A 36 19.71 19.91 8.14
CA HIS A 36 20.50 20.15 9.34
C HIS A 36 21.87 20.72 9.02
N LEU A 37 22.58 20.14 8.06
CA LEU A 37 23.95 20.56 7.70
C LEU A 37 23.99 21.92 7.00
N ILE A 38 23.03 22.21 6.08
CA ILE A 38 23.11 23.35 5.20
C ILE A 38 22.33 24.56 5.73
N ILE A 39 21.11 24.32 6.28
CA ILE A 39 20.20 25.40 6.68
C ILE A 39 20.43 25.81 8.13
N PHE A 40 20.75 24.86 9.01
CA PHE A 40 20.84 25.12 10.45
C PHE A 40 22.27 25.05 10.99
N ASP A 41 23.29 24.92 10.12
CA ASP A 41 24.71 24.83 10.48
C ASP A 41 24.97 23.85 11.63
N GLY A 42 24.40 22.66 11.52
CA GLY A 42 24.25 21.70 12.61
C GLY A 42 25.49 20.91 13.02
N GLY A 43 26.71 21.32 12.60
CA GLY A 43 27.94 20.77 13.12
C GLY A 43 28.29 19.33 12.77
N GLY A 44 27.43 18.56 12.07
CA GLY A 44 27.68 17.18 11.66
C GLY A 44 26.42 16.34 11.44
N VAL A 45 26.64 15.11 10.95
CA VAL A 45 25.57 14.12 10.77
C VAL A 45 25.25 13.47 12.11
N LEU A 46 23.99 13.42 12.49
CA LEU A 46 23.55 12.84 13.77
C LEU A 46 23.45 11.30 13.66
N THR A 47 23.45 10.62 14.80
CA THR A 47 23.57 9.16 14.91
C THR A 47 22.31 8.37 14.49
N ASN A 48 21.13 8.98 14.58
CA ASN A 48 19.84 8.40 14.19
C ASN A 48 18.83 9.49 13.80
N MET A 49 17.72 9.10 13.13
CA MET A 49 16.74 10.07 12.65
C MET A 49 15.95 10.75 13.75
N SER A 50 15.68 10.05 14.84
CA SER A 50 14.86 10.58 15.92
C SER A 50 15.55 11.76 16.65
N VAL A 51 16.86 11.84 16.64
CA VAL A 51 17.62 12.95 17.24
C VAL A 51 17.40 14.26 16.49
N TYR A 52 17.06 14.22 15.18
CA TYR A 52 16.69 15.44 14.44
C TYR A 52 15.45 16.13 14.98
N TYR A 53 14.66 15.45 15.83
CA TYR A 53 13.58 16.07 16.61
C TYR A 53 14.07 17.23 17.50
N HIS A 54 15.31 17.19 18.00
CA HIS A 54 15.91 18.20 18.89
C HIS A 54 16.70 19.26 18.11
N THR A 55 16.53 19.33 16.78
CA THR A 55 17.23 20.29 15.91
C THR A 55 16.24 21.23 15.21
N GLY A 56 16.75 22.18 14.42
CA GLY A 56 15.93 23.00 13.55
C GLY A 56 15.12 22.21 12.50
N MET A 57 15.41 20.91 12.30
CA MET A 57 14.67 20.03 11.39
C MET A 57 13.43 19.37 12.04
N ARG A 58 13.13 19.69 13.30
CA ARG A 58 11.98 19.13 14.05
C ARG A 58 10.66 19.23 13.27
N ASP A 59 10.36 20.41 12.76
CA ASP A 59 9.07 20.65 12.11
C ASP A 59 8.94 19.85 10.81
N VAL A 60 10.04 19.62 10.10
CA VAL A 60 10.10 18.76 8.91
C VAL A 60 9.88 17.30 9.30
N PHE A 61 10.54 16.83 10.35
CA PHE A 61 10.40 15.47 10.86
C PHE A 61 8.95 15.20 11.31
N VAL A 62 8.41 16.05 12.18
CA VAL A 62 7.02 15.94 12.69
C VAL A 62 6.01 16.07 11.56
N GLY A 63 6.18 17.06 10.68
CA GLY A 63 5.28 17.31 9.56
C GLY A 63 5.23 16.12 8.58
N ALA A 64 6.38 15.52 8.26
CA ALA A 64 6.46 14.34 7.41
C ALA A 64 5.74 13.13 8.03
N LEU A 65 5.94 12.87 9.32
CA LEU A 65 5.27 11.78 10.04
C LEU A 65 3.75 12.01 10.15
N CYS A 66 3.31 13.24 10.41
CA CYS A 66 1.89 13.59 10.41
C CYS A 66 1.27 13.40 9.02
N ALA A 67 1.96 13.79 7.95
CA ALA A 67 1.50 13.56 6.59
C ALA A 67 1.38 12.06 6.28
N ILE A 68 2.38 11.25 6.63
CA ILE A 68 2.33 9.79 6.49
C ILE A 68 1.15 9.23 7.28
N ALA A 69 0.95 9.65 8.54
CA ALA A 69 -0.15 9.18 9.38
C ALA A 69 -1.52 9.48 8.75
N LEU A 70 -1.73 10.70 8.26
CA LEU A 70 -2.97 11.08 7.58
C LEU A 70 -3.22 10.19 6.35
N PHE A 71 -2.20 9.98 5.51
CA PHE A 71 -2.34 9.11 4.35
C PHE A 71 -2.64 7.65 4.73
N LEU A 72 -2.08 7.16 5.83
CA LEU A 72 -2.37 5.82 6.33
C LEU A 72 -3.80 5.70 6.84
N PHE A 73 -4.35 6.71 7.53
CA PHE A 73 -5.76 6.72 7.95
C PHE A 73 -6.73 6.76 6.77
N PHE A 74 -6.36 7.39 5.67
CA PHE A 74 -7.15 7.39 4.44
C PHE A 74 -6.88 6.18 3.53
N TYR A 75 -5.84 5.41 3.81
CA TYR A 75 -5.57 4.21 3.04
C TYR A 75 -6.66 3.17 3.26
N ARG A 76 -7.17 2.63 2.15
CA ARG A 76 -8.08 1.48 2.15
C ARG A 76 -7.48 0.39 1.27
N GLY A 77 -7.38 -0.80 1.85
CA GLY A 77 -6.88 -2.00 1.16
C GLY A 77 -8.02 -2.96 0.82
N TYR A 78 -7.66 -4.22 0.56
CA TYR A 78 -8.61 -5.24 0.12
C TYR A 78 -9.58 -5.67 1.22
N ASP A 79 -9.16 -5.66 2.48
CA ASP A 79 -9.96 -6.17 3.59
C ASP A 79 -9.82 -5.34 4.88
N ARG A 80 -10.53 -5.78 5.94
CA ARG A 80 -10.50 -5.11 7.25
C ARG A 80 -9.11 -5.15 7.91
N TRP A 81 -8.29 -6.16 7.60
CA TRP A 81 -6.95 -6.27 8.16
C TRP A 81 -6.01 -5.23 7.54
N ASP A 82 -6.13 -5.00 6.21
CA ASP A 82 -5.42 -3.92 5.53
C ASP A 82 -5.73 -2.57 6.19
N ASN A 83 -7.03 -2.27 6.37
CA ASN A 83 -7.47 -1.01 6.93
C ASN A 83 -6.99 -0.82 8.37
N ARG A 84 -7.19 -1.84 9.24
CA ARG A 84 -6.76 -1.77 10.64
C ARG A 84 -5.25 -1.66 10.80
N SER A 85 -4.49 -2.36 9.97
CA SER A 85 -3.03 -2.27 9.98
C SER A 85 -2.57 -0.87 9.60
N ALA A 86 -3.18 -0.26 8.59
CA ALA A 86 -2.89 1.10 8.18
C ALA A 86 -3.28 2.12 9.27
N ASP A 87 -4.47 1.98 9.87
CA ASP A 87 -4.92 2.85 10.96
C ASP A 87 -3.96 2.76 12.18
N LEU A 88 -3.54 1.54 12.55
CA LEU A 88 -2.60 1.33 13.65
C LEU A 88 -1.21 1.90 13.32
N ALA A 89 -0.72 1.70 12.10
CA ALA A 89 0.54 2.30 11.65
C ALA A 89 0.46 3.84 11.68
N GLY A 90 -0.66 4.43 11.27
CA GLY A 90 -0.90 5.87 11.36
C GLY A 90 -0.86 6.38 12.80
N LEU A 91 -1.50 5.66 13.73
CA LEU A 91 -1.43 6.00 15.15
C LEU A 91 -0.01 5.93 15.71
N CYS A 92 0.73 4.88 15.33
CA CYS A 92 2.14 4.74 15.72
C CYS A 92 3.01 5.87 15.14
N ALA A 93 2.78 6.29 13.88
CA ALA A 93 3.49 7.43 13.29
C ALA A 93 3.24 8.73 14.05
N LEU A 94 2.01 8.99 14.51
CA LEU A 94 1.71 10.12 15.40
C LEU A 94 2.40 9.96 16.76
N GLY A 95 2.51 8.74 17.29
CA GLY A 95 3.28 8.47 18.49
C GLY A 95 4.75 8.89 18.34
N VAL A 96 5.39 8.52 17.22
CA VAL A 96 6.75 8.97 16.92
C VAL A 96 6.84 10.49 16.75
N ALA A 97 5.86 11.10 16.10
CA ALA A 97 5.85 12.54 15.81
C ALA A 97 5.68 13.41 17.07
N PHE A 98 4.85 13.00 18.03
CA PHE A 98 4.49 13.87 19.16
C PHE A 98 5.22 13.54 20.46
N PHE A 99 5.82 12.37 20.59
CA PHE A 99 6.61 12.02 21.76
C PHE A 99 8.11 12.13 21.45
N PRO A 100 8.86 13.04 22.10
CA PRO A 100 10.26 13.21 21.83
C PRO A 100 11.09 12.01 22.30
N THR A 101 12.18 11.76 21.60
CA THR A 101 13.23 10.86 22.04
C THR A 101 14.07 11.48 23.15
N VAL A 102 15.10 10.78 23.63
CA VAL A 102 16.00 11.26 24.68
C VAL A 102 16.92 12.36 24.14
N GLU A 103 17.04 13.47 24.86
CA GLU A 103 17.98 14.56 24.54
C GLU A 103 19.29 14.43 25.34
N ASP A 104 19.18 14.19 26.64
CA ASP A 104 20.32 14.24 27.60
C ASP A 104 20.77 12.84 28.06
N GLY A 105 20.48 11.78 27.32
CA GLY A 105 20.82 10.41 27.71
C GLY A 105 20.00 9.84 28.87
N THR A 106 19.05 10.60 29.45
CA THR A 106 18.18 10.14 30.52
C THR A 106 16.86 9.60 29.97
N TRP A 107 16.64 8.31 30.15
CA TRP A 107 15.41 7.65 29.72
C TRP A 107 14.20 8.16 30.53
N ASN A 108 13.18 8.60 29.80
CA ASN A 108 11.90 9.03 30.36
C ASN A 108 10.74 8.29 29.67
N TRP A 109 9.53 8.46 30.18
CA TRP A 109 8.35 7.78 29.65
C TRP A 109 8.03 8.17 28.21
N THR A 110 8.35 9.40 27.77
CA THR A 110 8.13 9.86 26.40
C THR A 110 9.02 9.12 25.43
N ALA A 111 10.30 8.89 25.79
CA ALA A 111 11.23 8.10 25.00
C ALA A 111 10.74 6.65 24.85
N TRP A 112 10.24 6.02 25.89
CA TRP A 112 9.64 4.68 25.79
C TRP A 112 8.46 4.65 24.83
N VAL A 113 7.56 5.63 24.87
CA VAL A 113 6.44 5.75 23.92
C VAL A 113 6.97 5.92 22.51
N HIS A 114 7.95 6.80 22.30
CA HIS A 114 8.58 7.06 21.00
C HIS A 114 9.15 5.78 20.39
N PHE A 115 10.05 5.09 21.09
CA PHE A 115 10.73 3.90 20.56
C PHE A 115 9.77 2.75 20.35
N THR A 116 8.79 2.53 21.25
CA THR A 116 7.76 1.52 21.07
C THR A 116 6.89 1.84 19.85
N ALA A 117 6.47 3.10 19.69
CA ALA A 117 5.70 3.53 18.53
C ALA A 117 6.50 3.38 17.23
N ALA A 118 7.80 3.75 17.22
CA ALA A 118 8.66 3.61 16.06
C ALA A 118 8.85 2.14 15.65
N ALA A 119 9.13 1.26 16.61
CA ALA A 119 9.26 -0.17 16.36
C ALA A 119 7.94 -0.77 15.80
N CYS A 120 6.81 -0.49 16.46
CA CYS A 120 5.51 -0.94 15.98
C CYS A 120 5.18 -0.39 14.59
N PHE A 121 5.43 0.89 14.34
CA PHE A 121 5.21 1.54 13.06
C PHE A 121 5.94 0.81 11.93
N LEU A 122 7.25 0.67 12.06
CA LEU A 122 8.09 0.07 11.01
C LEU A 122 7.81 -1.43 10.84
N VAL A 123 7.55 -2.17 11.93
CA VAL A 123 7.15 -3.59 11.85
C VAL A 123 5.82 -3.74 11.11
N ILE A 124 4.81 -2.93 11.43
CA ILE A 124 3.51 -2.99 10.74
C ILE A 124 3.69 -2.70 9.25
N LEU A 125 4.47 -1.68 8.88
CA LEU A 125 4.73 -1.36 7.47
C LEU A 125 5.46 -2.50 6.74
N ALA A 126 6.42 -3.16 7.40
CA ALA A 126 7.11 -4.31 6.84
C ALA A 126 6.14 -5.49 6.63
N LEU A 127 5.28 -5.78 7.60
CA LEU A 127 4.25 -6.82 7.49
C LEU A 127 3.20 -6.50 6.43
N MET A 128 2.80 -5.23 6.30
CA MET A 128 1.94 -4.79 5.19
C MET A 128 2.59 -5.08 3.84
N SER A 129 3.87 -4.76 3.69
CA SER A 129 4.62 -5.03 2.46
C SER A 129 4.70 -6.53 2.16
N LEU A 130 5.05 -7.36 3.16
CA LEU A 130 5.24 -8.80 2.99
C LEU A 130 3.95 -9.56 2.69
N PHE A 131 2.87 -9.22 3.38
CA PHE A 131 1.67 -10.04 3.41
C PHE A 131 0.45 -9.36 2.78
N LEU A 132 0.25 -8.07 3.03
CA LEU A 132 -0.98 -7.39 2.58
C LEU A 132 -0.86 -6.92 1.13
N PHE A 133 0.26 -6.33 0.73
CA PHE A 133 0.46 -5.85 -0.65
C PHE A 133 0.64 -6.99 -1.65
N THR A 134 1.07 -8.15 -1.19
CA THR A 134 1.24 -9.35 -2.03
C THR A 134 -0.07 -10.10 -2.28
N ARG A 135 -1.14 -9.79 -1.54
CA ARG A 135 -2.46 -10.38 -1.75
C ARG A 135 -3.04 -10.00 -3.12
N GLY A 136 -3.94 -10.81 -3.62
CA GLY A 136 -4.66 -10.60 -4.89
C GLY A 136 -4.86 -11.92 -5.61
N ASP A 137 -5.19 -11.86 -6.88
CA ASP A 137 -5.68 -12.94 -7.72
C ASP A 137 -4.96 -14.28 -7.59
N ARG A 138 -5.72 -15.37 -7.73
CA ARG A 138 -5.19 -16.75 -7.80
C ARG A 138 -4.21 -16.91 -8.96
N HIS A 139 -4.37 -16.13 -10.03
CA HIS A 139 -3.51 -16.13 -11.22
C HIS A 139 -2.90 -14.75 -11.46
N PRO A 140 -1.83 -14.39 -10.72
CA PRO A 140 -1.24 -13.07 -10.82
C PRO A 140 -0.58 -12.86 -12.18
N THR A 141 -0.83 -11.70 -12.80
CA THR A 141 -0.14 -11.27 -14.03
C THR A 141 1.38 -11.23 -13.84
N GLU A 142 2.15 -11.25 -14.91
CA GLU A 142 3.62 -11.15 -14.84
C GLU A 142 4.07 -9.85 -14.14
N MET A 143 3.34 -8.73 -14.34
CA MET A 143 3.62 -7.49 -13.65
C MET A 143 3.30 -7.60 -12.16
N LYS A 144 2.21 -8.26 -11.78
CA LYS A 144 1.87 -8.53 -10.38
C LYS A 144 2.92 -9.41 -9.70
N LYS A 145 3.46 -10.44 -10.38
CA LYS A 145 4.56 -11.27 -9.85
C LYS A 145 5.80 -10.44 -9.54
N LYS A 146 6.18 -9.51 -10.45
CA LYS A 146 7.30 -8.59 -10.24
C LYS A 146 7.04 -7.64 -9.06
N ARG A 147 5.85 -7.05 -8.97
CA ARG A 147 5.45 -6.22 -7.81
C ARG A 147 5.52 -7.01 -6.51
N ASN A 148 5.01 -8.24 -6.49
CA ASN A 148 5.05 -9.10 -5.31
C ASN A 148 6.49 -9.41 -4.86
N LEU A 149 7.42 -9.59 -5.82
CA LEU A 149 8.83 -9.74 -5.49
C LEU A 149 9.39 -8.47 -4.82
N VAL A 150 9.11 -7.29 -5.38
CA VAL A 150 9.51 -6.01 -4.77
C VAL A 150 8.98 -5.88 -3.34
N TYR A 151 7.68 -6.15 -3.12
CA TYR A 151 7.08 -6.07 -1.80
C TYR A 151 7.77 -7.00 -0.80
N ARG A 152 8.04 -8.25 -1.19
CA ARG A 152 8.72 -9.21 -0.32
C ARG A 152 10.15 -8.79 0.00
N VAL A 153 10.91 -8.37 -1.01
CA VAL A 153 12.28 -7.88 -0.81
C VAL A 153 12.28 -6.66 0.12
N CYS A 154 11.44 -5.67 -0.13
CA CYS A 154 11.33 -4.49 0.71
C CYS A 154 10.96 -4.84 2.16
N GLY A 155 9.96 -5.70 2.37
CA GLY A 155 9.55 -6.11 3.70
C GLY A 155 10.63 -6.89 4.45
N ILE A 156 11.37 -7.78 3.76
CA ILE A 156 12.53 -8.49 4.36
C ILE A 156 13.65 -7.50 4.72
N VAL A 157 13.98 -6.57 3.82
CA VAL A 157 15.00 -5.54 4.09
C VAL A 157 14.63 -4.69 5.29
N MET A 158 13.36 -4.25 5.40
CA MET A 158 12.87 -3.50 6.56
C MET A 158 13.06 -4.28 7.86
N LEU A 159 12.62 -5.55 7.92
CA LEU A 159 12.75 -6.38 9.12
C LEU A 159 14.23 -6.69 9.45
N ALA A 160 15.04 -6.94 8.44
CA ALA A 160 16.48 -7.18 8.64
C ALA A 160 17.20 -5.94 9.19
N SER A 161 16.88 -4.75 8.67
CA SER A 161 17.40 -3.48 9.18
C SER A 161 16.98 -3.22 10.63
N LEU A 162 15.69 -3.46 10.97
CA LEU A 162 15.22 -3.34 12.35
C LEU A 162 15.91 -4.34 13.27
N ALA A 163 16.03 -5.59 12.87
CA ALA A 163 16.74 -6.60 13.65
C ALA A 163 18.21 -6.24 13.84
N SER A 164 18.86 -5.62 12.84
CA SER A 164 20.25 -5.17 12.96
C SER A 164 20.40 -4.03 13.96
N ILE A 165 19.41 -3.13 14.07
CA ILE A 165 19.39 -2.07 15.09
C ILE A 165 19.27 -2.69 16.48
N GLU A 166 18.36 -3.64 16.69
CA GLU A 166 18.20 -4.33 17.97
C GLU A 166 19.49 -5.10 18.36
N ILE A 167 20.09 -5.82 17.43
CA ILE A 167 21.36 -6.52 17.65
C ILE A 167 22.48 -5.52 18.02
N PHE A 168 22.51 -4.36 17.32
CA PHE A 168 23.50 -3.32 17.61
C PHE A 168 23.35 -2.82 19.04
N PHE A 169 22.15 -2.51 19.51
CA PHE A 169 21.92 -2.06 20.88
C PHE A 169 22.23 -3.15 21.92
N LEU A 170 21.92 -4.41 21.64
CA LEU A 170 22.16 -5.50 22.57
C LEU A 170 23.66 -5.84 22.77
N PHE A 171 24.47 -5.70 21.71
CA PHE A 171 25.86 -6.17 21.72
C PHE A 171 26.92 -5.06 21.63
N PHE A 172 26.55 -3.88 21.14
CA PHE A 172 27.50 -2.79 20.84
C PHE A 172 27.13 -1.47 21.49
N ASP A 173 26.01 -1.40 22.22
CA ASP A 173 25.61 -0.19 22.93
C ASP A 173 26.65 0.16 23.96
N GLY A 174 27.14 1.41 23.95
CA GLY A 174 28.24 1.90 24.76
C GLY A 174 29.65 1.73 24.16
N ILE A 175 29.82 0.92 23.12
CA ILE A 175 31.12 0.79 22.42
C ILE A 175 31.24 1.77 21.26
N ASN A 176 30.13 2.07 20.56
CA ASN A 176 30.06 2.91 19.35
C ASN A 176 28.86 3.87 19.38
N SER A 177 28.64 4.56 20.49
CA SER A 177 27.52 5.50 20.64
C SER A 177 27.46 6.60 19.57
N ASP A 178 28.61 6.96 18.98
CA ASP A 178 28.74 7.97 17.92
C ASP A 178 28.71 7.36 16.51
N SER A 179 28.44 6.07 16.38
CA SER A 179 28.38 5.43 15.06
C SER A 179 27.11 5.84 14.31
N GLY A 180 27.24 6.21 13.04
CA GLY A 180 26.09 6.45 12.15
C GLY A 180 25.33 5.19 11.72
N PHE A 181 25.60 4.04 12.36
CA PHE A 181 24.99 2.76 11.97
C PHE A 181 23.47 2.78 12.05
N VAL A 182 22.90 3.32 13.14
CA VAL A 182 21.44 3.39 13.32
C VAL A 182 20.82 4.27 12.26
N LEU A 183 21.39 5.44 11.96
CA LEU A 183 20.92 6.32 10.89
C LEU A 183 20.92 5.61 9.53
N ILE A 184 21.95 4.85 9.23
CA ILE A 184 22.04 4.09 7.97
C ILE A 184 20.95 3.01 7.93
N ALA A 185 20.76 2.23 8.99
CA ALA A 185 19.76 1.18 9.05
C ALA A 185 18.32 1.75 8.96
N GLU A 186 18.03 2.86 9.64
CA GLU A 186 16.76 3.59 9.53
C GLU A 186 16.55 4.13 8.11
N THR A 187 17.60 4.69 7.49
CA THR A 187 17.56 5.17 6.09
C THR A 187 17.23 4.03 5.13
N VAL A 188 17.89 2.87 5.26
CA VAL A 188 17.59 1.68 4.45
C VAL A 188 16.15 1.22 4.64
N THR A 189 15.66 1.22 5.88
CA THR A 189 14.26 0.87 6.21
C THR A 189 13.27 1.81 5.51
N LEU A 190 13.50 3.13 5.58
CA LEU A 190 12.60 4.12 4.96
C LEU A 190 12.66 4.11 3.43
N ILE A 191 13.83 3.86 2.84
CA ILE A 191 13.94 3.67 1.38
C ILE A 191 13.16 2.42 0.94
N ALA A 192 13.32 1.29 1.64
CA ALA A 192 12.59 0.07 1.33
C ALA A 192 11.07 0.27 1.49
N PHE A 193 10.63 0.95 2.56
CA PHE A 193 9.24 1.37 2.75
C PHE A 193 8.75 2.21 1.56
N GLY A 194 9.48 3.25 1.20
CA GLY A 194 9.09 4.15 0.11
C GLY A 194 9.00 3.45 -1.24
N ILE A 195 9.96 2.56 -1.58
CA ILE A 195 9.91 1.73 -2.79
C ILE A 195 8.68 0.84 -2.79
N SER A 196 8.34 0.21 -1.67
CA SER A 196 7.13 -0.61 -1.54
C SER A 196 5.86 0.20 -1.82
N TRP A 197 5.75 1.41 -1.23
CA TRP A 197 4.59 2.29 -1.44
C TRP A 197 4.52 2.89 -2.84
N LEU A 198 5.66 3.27 -3.45
CA LEU A 198 5.70 3.70 -4.86
C LEU A 198 5.25 2.57 -5.79
N THR A 199 5.66 1.33 -5.51
CA THR A 199 5.18 0.16 -6.25
C THR A 199 3.68 -0.02 -6.09
N LYS A 200 3.14 0.14 -4.88
CA LYS A 200 1.69 0.09 -4.60
C LYS A 200 0.92 1.23 -5.25
N GLY A 201 1.56 2.38 -5.43
CA GLY A 201 1.05 3.54 -6.18
C GLY A 201 1.15 3.40 -7.71
N GLY A 202 1.58 2.25 -8.23
CA GLY A 202 1.66 2.01 -9.67
C GLY A 202 2.84 2.72 -10.37
N THR A 203 3.88 3.15 -9.62
CA THR A 203 5.07 3.76 -10.21
C THR A 203 6.00 2.71 -10.81
N LEU A 204 6.18 1.59 -10.10
CA LEU A 204 7.00 0.47 -10.56
C LEU A 204 6.11 -0.66 -11.05
N TYR A 205 6.45 -1.18 -12.22
CA TYR A 205 5.72 -2.26 -12.89
C TYR A 205 4.21 -1.99 -12.99
N PRO A 206 3.78 -0.84 -13.54
CA PRO A 206 2.36 -0.58 -13.78
C PRO A 206 1.80 -1.70 -14.66
N ASP A 207 0.52 -2.02 -14.45
CA ASP A 207 -0.19 -2.86 -15.41
C ASP A 207 -0.17 -2.12 -16.74
N LYS A 208 0.11 -2.84 -17.83
CA LYS A 208 0.13 -2.20 -19.15
C LYS A 208 -1.27 -1.61 -19.39
N PRO A 209 -1.39 -0.33 -19.77
CA PRO A 209 -2.65 0.14 -20.29
C PRO A 209 -3.03 -0.80 -21.44
N LEU A 210 -4.29 -1.20 -21.50
CA LEU A 210 -4.84 -1.96 -22.61
C LEU A 210 -4.36 -1.28 -23.89
N LYS A 211 -3.71 -2.03 -24.77
CA LYS A 211 -3.29 -1.49 -26.05
C LYS A 211 -4.54 -1.09 -26.82
N LYS A 212 -4.40 -0.13 -27.74
CA LYS A 212 -5.48 0.27 -28.64
C LYS A 212 -6.10 -0.92 -29.38
N ASP A 213 -5.27 -1.94 -29.69
CA ASP A 213 -5.69 -3.23 -30.26
C ASP A 213 -6.55 -4.06 -29.28
N ASP A 214 -6.29 -3.94 -27.96
CA ASP A 214 -7.12 -4.58 -26.92
C ASP A 214 -8.43 -3.80 -26.71
N MET A 215 -8.44 -2.47 -26.99
CA MET A 215 -9.65 -1.64 -26.97
C MET A 215 -10.56 -1.86 -28.19
N GLU A 216 -10.00 -2.18 -29.37
CA GLU A 216 -10.80 -2.66 -30.52
C GLU A 216 -11.47 -4.00 -30.21
N ASN A 217 -10.87 -4.84 -29.34
CA ASN A 217 -11.50 -6.03 -28.80
C ASN A 217 -12.48 -5.73 -27.64
N GLU A 218 -12.37 -4.60 -26.93
CA GLU A 218 -13.34 -4.20 -25.90
C GLU A 218 -14.68 -3.81 -26.49
N GLU A 219 -14.74 -3.27 -27.72
CA GLU A 219 -16.01 -3.04 -28.44
C GLU A 219 -16.78 -4.33 -28.69
N LYS A 220 -16.13 -5.49 -28.63
CA LYS A 220 -16.72 -6.82 -28.76
C LYS A 220 -16.99 -7.52 -27.43
N LEU A 221 -16.68 -6.89 -26.30
CA LEU A 221 -16.95 -7.44 -24.99
C LEU A 221 -18.35 -7.07 -24.51
N ILE A 222 -19.15 -8.08 -24.23
CA ILE A 222 -20.51 -7.92 -23.70
C ILE A 222 -20.52 -8.32 -22.22
N ARG A 223 -21.08 -7.46 -21.38
CA ARG A 223 -21.32 -7.78 -19.97
C ARG A 223 -22.47 -8.78 -19.86
N VAL A 224 -22.16 -9.95 -19.34
CA VAL A 224 -23.13 -11.05 -19.20
C VAL A 224 -23.60 -11.29 -17.77
N PHE A 225 -22.84 -10.82 -16.77
CA PHE A 225 -23.19 -10.96 -15.36
C PHE A 225 -22.60 -9.81 -14.55
N ALA A 226 -23.33 -9.42 -13.48
CA ALA A 226 -22.85 -8.52 -12.44
C ALA A 226 -23.30 -9.06 -11.08
N GLY A 227 -22.38 -9.27 -10.16
CA GLY A 227 -22.68 -9.83 -8.86
C GLY A 227 -21.48 -9.96 -7.92
N PRO A 228 -21.67 -10.55 -6.73
CA PRO A 228 -20.58 -10.78 -5.79
C PRO A 228 -19.42 -11.55 -6.41
N GLU A 229 -18.20 -11.21 -6.02
CA GLU A 229 -16.96 -11.82 -6.55
C GLU A 229 -16.99 -13.37 -6.58
N PRO A 230 -17.41 -14.09 -5.51
CA PRO A 230 -17.47 -15.55 -5.55
C PRO A 230 -18.39 -16.11 -6.62
N THR A 231 -19.50 -15.42 -6.86
CA THR A 231 -20.53 -15.83 -7.85
C THR A 231 -20.04 -15.54 -9.27
N ALA A 232 -19.39 -14.40 -9.49
CA ALA A 232 -18.80 -14.06 -10.78
C ALA A 232 -17.65 -15.02 -11.16
N LEU A 233 -16.82 -15.41 -10.20
CA LEU A 233 -15.75 -16.39 -10.38
C LEU A 233 -16.30 -17.79 -10.70
N LEU A 234 -17.36 -18.22 -10.02
CA LEU A 234 -17.99 -19.51 -10.28
C LEU A 234 -18.57 -19.57 -11.70
N LEU A 235 -19.26 -18.51 -12.14
CA LEU A 235 -19.78 -18.45 -13.50
C LEU A 235 -18.65 -18.42 -14.55
N LEU A 236 -17.55 -17.70 -14.28
CA LEU A 236 -16.40 -17.69 -15.15
C LEU A 236 -15.80 -19.10 -15.31
N GLU A 237 -15.60 -19.83 -14.21
CA GLU A 237 -15.08 -21.20 -14.22
C GLU A 237 -15.97 -22.13 -15.06
N MET A 238 -17.31 -22.03 -14.89
CA MET A 238 -18.24 -22.81 -15.70
C MET A 238 -18.20 -22.45 -17.20
N LEU A 239 -18.01 -21.18 -17.54
CA LEU A 239 -17.87 -20.73 -18.94
C LEU A 239 -16.56 -21.22 -19.55
N GLU A 240 -15.45 -21.17 -18.80
CA GLU A 240 -14.15 -21.67 -19.26
C GLU A 240 -14.17 -23.18 -19.53
N GLU A 241 -14.91 -23.98 -18.75
CA GLU A 241 -15.13 -25.41 -19.01
C GLU A 241 -15.81 -25.67 -20.34
N THR A 242 -16.64 -24.74 -20.82
CA THR A 242 -17.29 -24.81 -22.13
C THR A 242 -16.42 -24.21 -23.25
N GLY A 243 -15.22 -23.71 -22.91
CA GLY A 243 -14.30 -23.08 -23.84
C GLY A 243 -14.65 -21.64 -24.20
N VAL A 244 -15.51 -20.98 -23.40
CA VAL A 244 -15.77 -19.56 -23.48
C VAL A 244 -14.83 -18.82 -22.54
N LYS A 245 -14.06 -17.86 -23.07
CA LYS A 245 -13.16 -17.03 -22.26
C LYS A 245 -13.89 -15.82 -21.73
N GLY A 246 -13.83 -15.60 -20.41
CA GLY A 246 -14.40 -14.44 -19.77
C GLY A 246 -13.36 -13.54 -19.13
N LEU A 247 -13.72 -12.27 -18.95
CA LEU A 247 -12.95 -11.25 -18.27
C LEU A 247 -13.76 -10.71 -17.10
N ILE A 248 -13.23 -10.80 -15.88
CA ILE A 248 -13.84 -10.15 -14.72
C ILE A 248 -13.22 -8.78 -14.55
N LYS A 249 -14.06 -7.74 -14.54
CA LYS A 249 -13.70 -6.36 -14.19
C LYS A 249 -14.34 -5.99 -12.87
N ASN A 250 -13.59 -5.34 -12.02
CA ASN A 250 -14.13 -4.73 -10.81
C ASN A 250 -14.44 -3.27 -11.11
N ASP A 251 -15.63 -3.00 -11.63
CA ASP A 251 -16.11 -1.64 -11.89
C ASP A 251 -16.81 -1.02 -10.65
N SER A 252 -16.85 -1.74 -9.52
CA SER A 252 -17.44 -1.22 -8.30
C SER A 252 -16.51 -0.27 -7.57
N GLU A 253 -16.43 0.96 -8.03
CA GLU A 253 -15.86 2.09 -7.29
C GLU A 253 -16.60 2.40 -5.97
N LEU A 254 -17.76 1.79 -5.74
CA LEU A 254 -18.60 1.90 -4.54
C LEU A 254 -18.11 1.11 -3.33
N GLY A 255 -17.14 0.23 -3.45
CA GLY A 255 -16.51 -0.50 -2.34
C GLY A 255 -15.82 0.40 -1.31
N TYR A 256 -15.66 1.67 -1.60
CA TYR A 256 -15.03 2.67 -0.72
C TYR A 256 -15.88 3.11 0.48
N LEU A 257 -17.17 2.88 0.47
CA LEU A 257 -18.07 3.29 1.56
C LEU A 257 -18.37 2.19 2.59
N GLY A 258 -17.70 1.04 2.52
CA GLY A 258 -17.63 0.07 3.62
C GLY A 258 -18.89 -0.72 3.92
N ALA A 259 -19.97 -0.63 3.11
CA ALA A 259 -21.25 -1.26 3.39
C ALA A 259 -21.74 -2.26 2.35
N VAL A 260 -21.12 -2.35 1.16
CA VAL A 260 -21.55 -3.26 0.10
C VAL A 260 -20.39 -4.11 -0.39
N PRO A 261 -20.54 -5.46 -0.53
CA PRO A 261 -19.52 -6.30 -1.16
C PRO A 261 -19.23 -5.80 -2.58
N PRO A 262 -17.98 -5.86 -3.05
CA PRO A 262 -17.62 -5.45 -4.39
C PRO A 262 -18.43 -6.26 -5.41
N ILE A 263 -19.11 -5.55 -6.31
CA ILE A 263 -19.79 -6.15 -7.45
C ILE A 263 -18.77 -6.32 -8.56
N MET A 264 -18.65 -7.54 -9.08
CA MET A 264 -17.80 -7.87 -10.20
C MET A 264 -18.63 -7.98 -11.46
N ASP A 265 -18.18 -7.34 -12.53
CA ASP A 265 -18.76 -7.47 -13.87
C ASP A 265 -18.00 -8.53 -14.65
N LEU A 266 -18.72 -9.52 -15.18
CA LEU A 266 -18.17 -10.55 -16.05
C LEU A 266 -18.52 -10.22 -17.51
N TYR A 267 -17.49 -10.14 -18.33
CA TYR A 267 -17.57 -9.88 -19.77
C TYR A 267 -17.11 -11.10 -20.56
N ILE A 268 -17.73 -11.35 -21.70
CA ILE A 268 -17.31 -12.33 -22.70
C ILE A 268 -17.24 -11.67 -24.09
N LEU A 269 -16.59 -12.33 -25.05
CA LEU A 269 -16.64 -11.87 -26.43
C LEU A 269 -18.03 -12.03 -27.03
N GLU A 270 -18.44 -11.06 -27.86
CA GLU A 270 -19.74 -11.09 -28.56
C GLU A 270 -19.94 -12.37 -29.39
N GLU A 271 -18.86 -12.85 -29.99
CA GLU A 271 -18.85 -14.10 -30.79
C GLU A 271 -19.15 -15.36 -29.95
N ASP A 272 -18.89 -15.32 -28.63
CA ASP A 272 -19.14 -16.41 -27.69
C ASP A 272 -20.51 -16.33 -27.03
N LEU A 273 -21.30 -15.25 -27.26
CA LEU A 273 -22.56 -14.99 -26.58
C LEU A 273 -23.59 -16.09 -26.81
N GLU A 274 -23.75 -16.56 -28.06
CA GLU A 274 -24.72 -17.63 -28.38
C GLU A 274 -24.37 -18.93 -27.64
N LYS A 275 -23.08 -19.24 -27.53
CA LYS A 275 -22.60 -20.44 -26.84
C LYS A 275 -22.72 -20.34 -25.33
N ALA A 276 -22.53 -19.14 -24.76
CA ALA A 276 -22.59 -18.87 -23.33
C ALA A 276 -24.01 -18.73 -22.79
N THR A 277 -24.95 -18.23 -23.60
CA THR A 277 -26.31 -17.88 -23.19
C THR A 277 -27.05 -19.00 -22.45
N PRO A 278 -27.06 -20.28 -22.90
CA PRO A 278 -27.74 -21.34 -22.18
C PRO A 278 -27.24 -21.54 -20.77
N LEU A 279 -25.91 -21.53 -20.60
CA LEU A 279 -25.26 -21.72 -19.30
C LEU A 279 -25.50 -20.53 -18.37
N ILE A 280 -25.46 -19.31 -18.91
CA ILE A 280 -25.74 -18.08 -18.14
C ILE A 280 -27.19 -18.09 -17.63
N ASN A 281 -28.15 -18.51 -18.44
CA ASN A 281 -29.53 -18.59 -18.04
C ASN A 281 -29.77 -19.67 -16.97
N GLU A 282 -29.19 -20.86 -17.13
CA GLU A 282 -29.25 -21.93 -16.13
C GLU A 282 -28.62 -21.45 -14.79
N PHE A 283 -27.50 -20.75 -14.87
CA PHE A 283 -26.84 -20.20 -13.70
C PHE A 283 -27.69 -19.15 -12.98
N ARG A 284 -28.34 -18.25 -13.73
CA ARG A 284 -29.26 -17.23 -13.19
C ARG A 284 -30.49 -17.86 -12.51
N GLU A 285 -31.11 -18.80 -13.13
CA GLU A 285 -32.27 -19.51 -12.56
C GLU A 285 -31.92 -20.21 -11.25
N LYS A 286 -30.72 -20.79 -11.17
CA LYS A 286 -30.26 -21.51 -10.00
C LYS A 286 -29.85 -20.60 -8.84
N HIS A 287 -29.22 -19.48 -9.12
CA HIS A 287 -28.63 -18.60 -8.10
C HIS A 287 -29.43 -17.31 -7.83
N TYR A 288 -30.31 -16.93 -8.76
CA TYR A 288 -31.15 -15.73 -8.70
C TYR A 288 -32.52 -16.04 -9.27
N PRO A 289 -33.29 -16.95 -8.63
CA PRO A 289 -34.66 -17.24 -9.10
C PRO A 289 -35.45 -15.93 -9.09
N GLU A 290 -36.08 -15.57 -10.21
CA GLU A 290 -37.05 -14.49 -10.24
C GLU A 290 -38.18 -14.86 -9.27
N ASN A 291 -38.31 -14.12 -8.18
CA ASN A 291 -39.48 -14.19 -7.33
C ASN A 291 -40.63 -13.54 -8.10
N ASP A 292 -41.47 -14.37 -8.69
CA ASP A 292 -42.80 -13.96 -9.15
C ASP A 292 -43.56 -13.36 -7.95
N SER A 293 -43.72 -12.04 -7.98
CA SER A 293 -44.64 -11.33 -7.11
C SER A 293 -45.34 -10.23 -7.87
#